data_31390cdd267964673acfcc2143905010
#
_entry.id   31390cdd267964673acfcc2143905010
#
_cell.length_a   1.000
_cell.length_b   1.000
_cell.length_c   1.000
_cell.angle_alpha   90.00
_cell.angle_beta   90.00
_cell.angle_gamma   90.00
#
_symmetry.space_group_name_H-M   'P 1'
#
loop_
_entity.id
_entity.type
_entity.pdbx_description
1 polymer ?
#
loop_
_entity_poly.entity_id
_entity_poly.type
_entity_poly.pdbx_seq_one_letter_code
_entity_poly.pdbx_strand_id
1 'polypeptide(L)'
;MLHCPIFVSPPSGPLGPDPFQTVTPGHLPHPMNTTTDTALLQVERLMLGLVRVAAGTGVSAGEPATLRAARYHLEAGGQRVRARLALHACEALGVVGDQAVRLAACVELLHNASLVHDDLQDKEKLRRGLPTVCAAFGPDVALCTGDLLLSAAYGALADLPDPAPLPALLRCVHARTAQVIQGQCSELATKDCALAEVARYEEIVVGKSGVLLSLPLELAFLAARQEQWLPRIRAAAHAFGIGYQMVDDLEDLQGDAAQHSLNIVLLLAAGRSPELAADQARQLARGHLEAAIGHADALPNKAGSLLTEFAFALVKRVKSV
;
A
#
# COMPACT_ATOMS: atom_id res chain seq x y z
N MET A 1 -46.01 2.25 -2.66
CA MET A 1 -45.55 3.12 -3.77
C MET A 1 -44.43 3.99 -3.20
N LEU A 2 -43.19 3.56 -3.34
CA LEU A 2 -42.00 4.32 -2.91
C LEU A 2 -41.27 4.77 -4.18
N HIS A 3 -41.17 6.09 -4.34
CA HIS A 3 -40.51 6.74 -5.47
C HIS A 3 -39.00 6.50 -5.41
N CYS A 4 -38.46 5.93 -6.49
CA CYS A 4 -37.03 5.86 -6.77
C CYS A 4 -36.59 7.18 -7.41
N PRO A 5 -35.58 7.90 -6.92
CA PRO A 5 -35.08 9.10 -7.58
C PRO A 5 -34.24 8.75 -8.82
N ILE A 6 -34.47 9.53 -9.85
CA ILE A 6 -33.95 9.48 -11.20
C ILE A 6 -32.42 9.63 -11.20
N PHE A 7 -31.76 8.71 -11.90
CA PHE A 7 -30.33 8.78 -12.26
C PHE A 7 -30.10 9.99 -13.18
N VAL A 8 -29.31 10.95 -12.73
CA VAL A 8 -28.75 12.01 -13.59
C VAL A 8 -27.38 11.55 -14.05
N SER A 9 -27.21 11.32 -15.34
CA SER A 9 -25.95 11.06 -16.00
C SER A 9 -25.01 12.27 -15.88
N PRO A 10 -23.72 12.12 -15.65
CA PRO A 10 -22.80 13.24 -15.66
C PRO A 10 -22.61 13.79 -17.08
N PRO A 11 -22.38 15.10 -17.26
CA PRO A 11 -22.24 15.73 -18.57
C PRO A 11 -20.95 15.33 -19.25
N SER A 12 -21.04 14.87 -20.50
CA SER A 12 -19.94 14.66 -21.42
C SER A 12 -19.51 16.00 -22.04
N GLY A 13 -18.45 16.61 -21.52
CA GLY A 13 -17.80 17.76 -22.13
C GLY A 13 -16.28 17.65 -22.00
N PRO A 14 -15.47 18.09 -22.98
CA PRO A 14 -14.02 18.00 -22.89
C PRO A 14 -13.51 18.97 -21.82
N LEU A 15 -12.82 18.43 -20.81
CA LEU A 15 -12.12 19.20 -19.79
C LEU A 15 -10.93 19.91 -20.47
N GLY A 16 -10.90 21.24 -20.37
CA GLY A 16 -9.75 22.06 -20.76
C GLY A 16 -8.54 21.79 -19.86
N PRO A 17 -7.32 22.25 -20.23
CA PRO A 17 -6.10 21.97 -19.49
C PRO A 17 -6.22 22.54 -18.07
N ASP A 18 -5.99 21.64 -17.10
CA ASP A 18 -5.98 21.93 -15.67
C ASP A 18 -4.85 22.91 -15.32
N PRO A 19 -5.12 24.11 -14.75
CA PRO A 19 -4.08 25.07 -14.38
C PRO A 19 -3.33 24.74 -13.08
N PHE A 20 -3.60 23.61 -12.44
CA PHE A 20 -2.95 23.18 -11.20
C PHE A 20 -2.15 21.87 -11.38
N GLN A 21 -1.19 21.85 -12.31
CA GLN A 21 -0.08 20.92 -12.20
C GLN A 21 0.88 21.42 -11.10
N THR A 22 0.43 21.37 -9.86
CA THR A 22 1.31 21.42 -8.71
C THR A 22 1.92 20.04 -8.55
N VAL A 23 3.23 20.01 -8.45
CA VAL A 23 4.08 18.86 -8.14
C VAL A 23 3.43 18.03 -7.01
N THR A 24 2.94 16.84 -7.33
CA THR A 24 2.39 15.91 -6.34
C THR A 24 3.50 15.51 -5.37
N PRO A 25 3.35 15.71 -4.05
CA PRO A 25 4.28 15.16 -3.06
C PRO A 25 4.24 13.64 -3.15
N GLY A 26 5.38 12.97 -3.22
CA GLY A 26 5.45 11.52 -3.07
C GLY A 26 5.93 10.68 -4.26
N HIS A 27 6.50 11.27 -5.31
CA HIS A 27 7.08 10.47 -6.40
C HIS A 27 8.43 9.88 -5.99
N LEU A 28 8.46 8.57 -5.68
CA LEU A 28 9.71 7.81 -5.55
C LEU A 28 10.37 7.69 -6.95
N PRO A 29 11.70 7.90 -7.09
CA PRO A 29 12.37 7.77 -8.37
C PRO A 29 12.31 6.34 -8.89
N HIS A 30 11.95 6.17 -10.16
CA HIS A 30 11.88 4.86 -10.82
C HIS A 30 13.05 4.72 -11.81
N PRO A 31 13.99 3.80 -11.57
CA PRO A 31 14.88 3.37 -12.64
C PRO A 31 14.05 2.59 -13.70
N MET A 32 14.09 3.05 -14.93
CA MET A 32 13.41 2.40 -16.07
C MET A 32 14.16 1.09 -16.41
N ASN A 33 13.55 -0.05 -16.11
CA ASN A 33 14.00 -1.36 -16.59
C ASN A 33 12.87 -2.00 -17.39
N THR A 34 13.08 -2.17 -18.70
CA THR A 34 12.07 -2.68 -19.65
C THR A 34 11.49 -4.05 -19.25
N THR A 35 12.26 -4.89 -18.59
CA THR A 35 11.83 -6.21 -18.12
C THR A 35 10.84 -6.08 -16.96
N THR A 36 11.12 -5.24 -15.97
CA THR A 36 10.25 -4.98 -14.82
C THR A 36 8.94 -4.34 -15.28
N ASP A 37 8.98 -3.41 -16.23
CA ASP A 37 7.77 -2.75 -16.74
C ASP A 37 6.86 -3.73 -17.50
N THR A 38 7.43 -4.68 -18.26
CA THR A 38 6.66 -5.74 -18.91
C THR A 38 6.01 -6.67 -17.88
N ALA A 39 6.74 -7.08 -16.85
CA ALA A 39 6.18 -7.91 -15.76
C ALA A 39 5.08 -7.18 -15.00
N LEU A 40 5.23 -5.87 -14.77
CA LEU A 40 4.22 -5.05 -14.11
C LEU A 40 2.92 -4.98 -14.90
N LEU A 41 2.98 -4.86 -16.23
CA LEU A 41 1.80 -4.95 -17.10
C LEU A 41 1.10 -6.32 -17.00
N GLN A 42 1.87 -7.41 -16.82
CA GLN A 42 1.30 -8.75 -16.59
C GLN A 42 0.60 -8.81 -15.22
N VAL A 43 1.19 -8.21 -14.17
CA VAL A 43 0.55 -8.10 -12.85
C VAL A 43 -0.79 -7.37 -12.95
N GLU A 44 -0.84 -6.23 -13.62
CA GLU A 44 -2.07 -5.45 -13.77
C GLU A 44 -3.16 -6.22 -14.54
N ARG A 45 -2.79 -6.89 -15.62
CA ARG A 45 -3.71 -7.76 -16.37
C ARG A 45 -4.24 -8.91 -15.51
N LEU A 46 -3.37 -9.54 -14.71
CA LEU A 46 -3.77 -10.63 -13.82
C LEU A 46 -4.73 -10.13 -12.74
N MET A 47 -4.45 -8.99 -12.10
CA MET A 47 -5.34 -8.40 -11.10
C MET A 47 -6.75 -8.14 -11.67
N LEU A 48 -6.83 -7.52 -12.85
CA LEU A 48 -8.11 -7.29 -13.55
C LEU A 48 -8.79 -8.61 -13.96
N GLY A 49 -8.03 -9.63 -14.32
CA GLY A 49 -8.55 -10.97 -14.63
C GLY A 49 -9.19 -11.63 -13.40
N LEU A 50 -8.50 -11.61 -12.26
CA LEU A 50 -8.94 -12.24 -11.01
C LEU A 50 -10.25 -11.64 -10.47
N VAL A 51 -10.44 -10.33 -10.55
CA VAL A 51 -11.70 -9.70 -10.13
C VAL A 51 -12.87 -10.04 -11.07
N ARG A 52 -12.60 -10.35 -12.35
CA ARG A 52 -13.63 -10.75 -13.32
C ARG A 52 -14.16 -12.17 -13.10
N VAL A 53 -13.32 -13.11 -12.69
CA VAL A 53 -13.70 -14.51 -12.47
C VAL A 53 -14.79 -14.64 -11.39
N ALA A 54 -14.82 -13.70 -10.43
CA ALA A 54 -15.87 -13.65 -9.41
C ALA A 54 -17.27 -13.30 -9.95
N ALA A 55 -17.37 -12.72 -11.16
CA ALA A 55 -18.65 -12.44 -11.82
C ALA A 55 -19.11 -13.66 -12.60
N GLY A 56 -19.72 -14.64 -11.92
CA GLY A 56 -20.22 -15.89 -12.54
C GLY A 56 -20.98 -15.68 -13.86
N THR A 57 -20.93 -16.68 -14.73
CA THR A 57 -21.43 -16.71 -16.12
C THR A 57 -22.98 -16.69 -16.26
N GLY A 58 -23.74 -16.25 -15.26
CA GLY A 58 -25.15 -16.58 -15.15
C GLY A 58 -26.18 -15.44 -15.06
N VAL A 59 -25.83 -14.14 -15.25
CA VAL A 59 -26.86 -13.10 -15.10
C VAL A 59 -26.89 -12.13 -16.29
N SER A 60 -28.01 -12.10 -16.97
CA SER A 60 -28.33 -11.21 -18.09
C SER A 60 -28.63 -9.75 -17.68
N ALA A 61 -28.14 -9.26 -16.57
CA ALA A 61 -28.43 -7.93 -16.04
C ALA A 61 -27.15 -7.11 -15.77
N GLY A 62 -26.43 -6.72 -16.82
CA GLY A 62 -25.32 -5.76 -16.73
C GLY A 62 -24.12 -6.24 -15.89
N GLU A 63 -22.99 -5.50 -15.98
CA GLU A 63 -21.78 -5.77 -15.18
C GLU A 63 -22.05 -5.46 -13.69
N PRO A 64 -21.72 -6.38 -12.73
CA PRO A 64 -21.92 -6.13 -11.30
C PRO A 64 -21.26 -4.84 -10.81
N ALA A 65 -21.92 -4.12 -9.89
CA ALA A 65 -21.40 -2.86 -9.36
C ALA A 65 -20.02 -3.00 -8.71
N THR A 66 -19.78 -4.10 -7.98
CA THR A 66 -18.49 -4.40 -7.34
C THR A 66 -17.38 -4.60 -8.36
N LEU A 67 -17.67 -5.25 -9.51
CA LEU A 67 -16.69 -5.43 -10.58
C LEU A 67 -16.32 -4.11 -11.25
N ARG A 68 -17.32 -3.26 -11.54
CA ARG A 68 -17.08 -1.91 -12.07
C ARG A 68 -16.24 -1.08 -11.09
N ALA A 69 -16.56 -1.13 -9.80
CA ALA A 69 -15.86 -0.40 -8.76
C ALA A 69 -14.42 -0.90 -8.56
N ALA A 70 -14.20 -2.22 -8.56
CA ALA A 70 -12.86 -2.81 -8.48
C ALA A 70 -11.99 -2.41 -9.68
N ARG A 71 -12.55 -2.48 -10.90
CA ARG A 71 -11.87 -2.03 -12.10
C ARG A 71 -11.55 -0.54 -12.05
N TYR A 72 -12.52 0.31 -11.71
CA TYR A 72 -12.33 1.73 -11.52
C TYR A 72 -11.16 2.05 -10.59
N HIS A 73 -11.11 1.38 -9.42
CA HIS A 73 -10.04 1.58 -8.44
C HIS A 73 -8.68 1.12 -8.95
N LEU A 74 -8.60 -0.05 -9.60
CA LEU A 74 -7.35 -0.58 -10.13
C LEU A 74 -6.81 0.22 -11.33
N GLU A 75 -7.70 0.70 -12.21
CA GLU A 75 -7.37 1.53 -13.38
C GLU A 75 -6.99 2.97 -13.01
N ALA A 76 -7.36 3.47 -11.81
CA ALA A 76 -6.89 4.75 -11.28
C ALA A 76 -5.36 4.80 -11.09
N GLY A 77 -4.68 3.69 -11.29
CA GLY A 77 -3.22 3.58 -11.32
C GLY A 77 -2.59 3.61 -9.93
N GLY A 78 -1.34 4.10 -9.90
CA GLY A 78 -0.49 4.19 -8.71
C GLY A 78 0.94 3.73 -9.01
N GLN A 79 1.85 3.97 -8.07
CA GLN A 79 3.27 3.66 -8.25
C GLN A 79 3.59 2.15 -8.22
N ARG A 80 2.63 1.29 -7.82
CA ARG A 80 2.80 -0.17 -7.73
C ARG A 80 4.05 -0.58 -6.93
N VAL A 81 4.37 0.15 -5.88
CA VAL A 81 5.60 -0.04 -5.07
C VAL A 81 5.72 -1.48 -4.57
N ARG A 82 4.62 -2.06 -4.08
CA ARG A 82 4.64 -3.42 -3.52
C ARG A 82 4.84 -4.49 -4.59
N ALA A 83 4.19 -4.33 -5.73
CA ALA A 83 4.41 -5.21 -6.88
C ALA A 83 5.85 -5.12 -7.40
N ARG A 84 6.42 -3.91 -7.49
CA ARG A 84 7.82 -3.69 -7.88
C ARG A 84 8.80 -4.34 -6.90
N LEU A 85 8.59 -4.19 -5.59
CA LEU A 85 9.40 -4.84 -4.56
C LEU A 85 9.35 -6.37 -4.68
N ALA A 86 8.15 -6.94 -4.91
CA ALA A 86 7.98 -8.37 -5.08
C ALA A 86 8.70 -8.88 -6.34
N LEU A 87 8.49 -8.23 -7.49
CA LEU A 87 9.12 -8.61 -8.75
C LEU A 87 10.66 -8.54 -8.66
N HIS A 88 11.19 -7.45 -8.09
CA HIS A 88 12.64 -7.27 -7.91
C HIS A 88 13.24 -8.35 -7.00
N ALA A 89 12.62 -8.61 -5.85
CA ALA A 89 13.08 -9.65 -4.94
C ALA A 89 12.98 -11.05 -5.55
N CYS A 90 11.91 -11.34 -6.29
CA CYS A 90 11.73 -12.60 -7.03
C CYS A 90 12.84 -12.80 -8.05
N GLU A 91 13.12 -11.79 -8.89
CA GLU A 91 14.20 -11.84 -9.90
C GLU A 91 15.55 -12.12 -9.26
N ALA A 92 15.89 -11.40 -8.19
CA ALA A 92 17.15 -11.56 -7.46
C ALA A 92 17.31 -12.97 -6.84
N LEU A 93 16.20 -13.63 -6.52
CA LEU A 93 16.17 -14.97 -5.91
C LEU A 93 15.95 -16.10 -6.92
N GLY A 94 15.83 -15.78 -8.23
CA GLY A 94 15.57 -16.77 -9.27
C GLY A 94 14.13 -17.27 -9.35
N VAL A 95 13.18 -16.58 -8.69
CA VAL A 95 11.75 -16.82 -8.84
C VAL A 95 11.25 -15.98 -10.02
N VAL A 96 10.93 -16.62 -11.14
CA VAL A 96 10.68 -15.93 -12.41
C VAL A 96 9.32 -16.27 -13.01
N GLY A 97 8.96 -15.55 -14.08
CA GLY A 97 7.77 -15.80 -14.88
C GLY A 97 6.45 -15.64 -14.10
N ASP A 98 5.50 -16.54 -14.38
CA ASP A 98 4.15 -16.46 -13.79
C ASP A 98 4.15 -16.56 -12.27
N GLN A 99 5.11 -17.29 -11.67
CA GLN A 99 5.28 -17.35 -10.22
C GLN A 99 5.48 -15.95 -9.62
N ALA A 100 6.43 -15.17 -10.13
CA ALA A 100 6.72 -13.81 -9.65
C ALA A 100 5.53 -12.87 -9.86
N VAL A 101 4.88 -12.96 -11.03
CA VAL A 101 3.71 -12.14 -11.38
C VAL A 101 2.56 -12.39 -10.41
N ARG A 102 2.29 -13.64 -10.05
CA ARG A 102 1.23 -14.01 -9.09
C ARG A 102 1.52 -13.53 -7.68
N LEU A 103 2.75 -13.66 -7.21
CA LEU A 103 3.15 -13.12 -5.90
C LEU A 103 3.00 -11.59 -5.87
N ALA A 104 3.44 -10.90 -6.91
CA ALA A 104 3.29 -9.46 -7.03
C ALA A 104 1.82 -9.02 -7.12
N ALA A 105 0.97 -9.75 -7.84
CA ALA A 105 -0.46 -9.48 -7.91
C ALA A 105 -1.14 -9.67 -6.55
N CYS A 106 -0.78 -10.72 -5.81
CA CYS A 106 -1.31 -10.97 -4.46
C CYS A 106 -1.06 -9.77 -3.53
N VAL A 107 0.18 -9.30 -3.43
CA VAL A 107 0.52 -8.20 -2.52
C VAL A 107 -0.10 -6.86 -2.94
N GLU A 108 -0.20 -6.62 -4.25
CA GLU A 108 -0.80 -5.39 -4.76
C GLU A 108 -2.32 -5.38 -4.58
N LEU A 109 -3.00 -6.54 -4.76
CA LEU A 109 -4.44 -6.68 -4.49
C LEU A 109 -4.76 -6.48 -3.00
N LEU A 110 -3.97 -7.05 -2.09
CA LEU A 110 -4.12 -6.82 -0.64
C LEU A 110 -3.98 -5.34 -0.29
N HIS A 111 -3.00 -4.67 -0.88
CA HIS A 111 -2.84 -3.24 -0.68
C HIS A 111 -4.02 -2.43 -1.20
N ASN A 112 -4.51 -2.74 -2.41
CA ASN A 112 -5.66 -2.04 -2.97
C ASN A 112 -6.95 -2.32 -2.17
N ALA A 113 -7.11 -3.54 -1.60
CA ALA A 113 -8.19 -3.86 -0.68
C ALA A 113 -8.13 -2.96 0.57
N SER A 114 -6.94 -2.82 1.19
CA SER A 114 -6.77 -1.96 2.36
C SER A 114 -7.12 -0.50 2.03
N LEU A 115 -6.67 0.03 0.88
CA LEU A 115 -6.99 1.41 0.48
C LEU A 115 -8.49 1.66 0.32
N VAL A 116 -9.24 0.71 -0.26
CA VAL A 116 -10.70 0.85 -0.41
C VAL A 116 -11.41 0.84 0.95
N HIS A 117 -10.96 -0.01 1.88
CA HIS A 117 -11.50 -0.05 3.23
C HIS A 117 -11.11 1.18 4.06
N ASP A 118 -9.87 1.66 3.94
CA ASP A 118 -9.40 2.88 4.61
C ASP A 118 -10.20 4.10 4.15
N ASP A 119 -10.37 4.29 2.83
CA ASP A 119 -11.18 5.38 2.26
C ASP A 119 -12.62 5.39 2.78
N LEU A 120 -13.21 4.20 2.97
CA LEU A 120 -14.55 4.05 3.53
C LEU A 120 -14.59 4.45 5.02
N GLN A 121 -13.62 3.99 5.82
CA GLN A 121 -13.56 4.21 7.26
C GLN A 121 -13.22 5.66 7.61
N ASP A 122 -12.31 6.27 6.84
CA ASP A 122 -11.89 7.66 7.00
C ASP A 122 -12.82 8.66 6.30
N LYS A 123 -13.84 8.16 5.57
CA LYS A 123 -14.79 8.96 4.80
C LYS A 123 -14.11 9.86 3.76
N GLU A 124 -12.98 9.39 3.24
CA GLU A 124 -12.21 10.11 2.24
C GLU A 124 -13.02 10.29 0.94
N LYS A 125 -12.92 11.48 0.35
CA LYS A 125 -13.65 11.82 -0.87
C LYS A 125 -12.83 11.61 -2.14
N LEU A 126 -11.54 11.83 -2.05
CA LEU A 126 -10.62 11.79 -3.18
C LEU A 126 -9.42 10.90 -2.86
N ARG A 127 -8.98 10.15 -3.86
CA ARG A 127 -7.72 9.41 -3.87
C ARG A 127 -7.04 9.58 -5.21
N ARG A 128 -5.79 10.05 -5.22
CA ARG A 128 -5.03 10.33 -6.45
C ARG A 128 -5.75 11.30 -7.40
N GLY A 129 -6.48 12.28 -6.86
CA GLY A 129 -7.24 13.26 -7.63
C GLY A 129 -8.58 12.76 -8.20
N LEU A 130 -8.93 11.48 -7.98
CA LEU A 130 -10.21 10.89 -8.39
C LEU A 130 -11.10 10.62 -7.18
N PRO A 131 -12.45 10.60 -7.34
CA PRO A 131 -13.35 10.16 -6.29
C PRO A 131 -12.96 8.76 -5.77
N THR A 132 -13.03 8.56 -4.44
CA THR A 132 -12.85 7.22 -3.85
C THR A 132 -13.97 6.27 -4.30
N VAL A 133 -13.78 4.96 -4.16
CA VAL A 133 -14.84 3.97 -4.45
C VAL A 133 -16.09 4.28 -3.62
N CYS A 134 -15.93 4.66 -2.36
CA CYS A 134 -17.04 5.06 -1.48
C CYS A 134 -17.78 6.30 -2.03
N ALA A 135 -17.06 7.30 -2.50
CA ALA A 135 -17.66 8.51 -3.05
C ALA A 135 -18.37 8.29 -4.40
N ALA A 136 -17.82 7.41 -5.26
CA ALA A 136 -18.34 7.16 -6.61
C ALA A 136 -19.46 6.10 -6.66
N PHE A 137 -19.41 5.07 -5.81
CA PHE A 137 -20.30 3.90 -5.87
C PHE A 137 -21.10 3.68 -4.57
N GLY A 138 -20.84 4.44 -3.52
CA GLY A 138 -21.48 4.31 -2.21
C GLY A 138 -20.76 3.34 -1.26
N PRO A 139 -21.08 3.43 0.05
CA PRO A 139 -20.38 2.71 1.11
C PRO A 139 -20.54 1.17 1.01
N ASP A 140 -21.73 0.69 0.68
CA ASP A 140 -22.00 -0.75 0.61
C ASP A 140 -21.20 -1.41 -0.54
N VAL A 141 -21.12 -0.72 -1.70
CA VAL A 141 -20.32 -1.20 -2.84
C VAL A 141 -18.82 -1.11 -2.50
N ALA A 142 -18.38 -0.08 -1.79
CA ALA A 142 -16.98 0.04 -1.36
C ALA A 142 -16.58 -1.12 -0.43
N LEU A 143 -17.40 -1.45 0.57
CA LEU A 143 -17.17 -2.59 1.46
C LEU A 143 -17.01 -3.88 0.65
N CYS A 144 -18.00 -4.21 -0.18
CA CYS A 144 -17.96 -5.42 -1.02
C CYS A 144 -16.78 -5.42 -2.01
N THR A 145 -16.36 -4.23 -2.48
CA THR A 145 -15.21 -4.10 -3.40
C THR A 145 -13.90 -4.43 -2.68
N GLY A 146 -13.71 -3.94 -1.46
CA GLY A 146 -12.55 -4.29 -0.64
C GLY A 146 -12.47 -5.80 -0.37
N ASP A 147 -13.61 -6.44 -0.03
CA ASP A 147 -13.71 -7.89 0.17
C ASP A 147 -13.39 -8.67 -1.12
N LEU A 148 -13.87 -8.19 -2.27
CA LEU A 148 -13.56 -8.80 -3.57
C LEU A 148 -12.05 -8.74 -3.88
N LEU A 149 -11.40 -7.60 -3.67
CA LEU A 149 -9.97 -7.44 -3.88
C LEU A 149 -9.16 -8.32 -2.90
N LEU A 150 -9.58 -8.41 -1.64
CA LEU A 150 -9.00 -9.31 -0.65
C LEU A 150 -9.12 -10.77 -1.08
N SER A 151 -10.29 -11.21 -1.54
CA SER A 151 -10.51 -12.56 -2.07
C SER A 151 -9.66 -12.84 -3.31
N ALA A 152 -9.57 -11.88 -4.23
CA ALA A 152 -8.76 -11.99 -5.45
C ALA A 152 -7.25 -12.12 -5.13
N ALA A 153 -6.78 -11.53 -4.03
CA ALA A 153 -5.39 -11.69 -3.59
C ALA A 153 -5.06 -13.15 -3.25
N TYR A 154 -5.94 -13.87 -2.56
CA TYR A 154 -5.78 -15.31 -2.34
C TYR A 154 -5.91 -16.10 -3.65
N GLY A 155 -6.83 -15.69 -4.52
CA GLY A 155 -6.98 -16.26 -5.86
C GLY A 155 -5.71 -16.19 -6.71
N ALA A 156 -4.90 -15.14 -6.55
CA ALA A 156 -3.62 -15.02 -7.25
C ALA A 156 -2.65 -16.17 -6.93
N LEU A 157 -2.74 -16.76 -5.74
CA LEU A 157 -1.87 -17.85 -5.30
C LEU A 157 -2.41 -19.26 -5.68
N ALA A 158 -3.66 -19.38 -6.14
CA ALA A 158 -4.29 -20.69 -6.37
C ALA A 158 -3.60 -21.51 -7.47
N ASP A 159 -3.14 -20.82 -8.52
CA ASP A 159 -2.54 -21.48 -9.72
C ASP A 159 -1.03 -21.22 -9.82
N LEU A 160 -0.31 -21.27 -8.71
CA LEU A 160 1.16 -21.11 -8.73
C LEU A 160 1.81 -22.24 -9.52
N PRO A 161 2.75 -21.94 -10.46
CA PRO A 161 3.48 -22.96 -11.21
C PRO A 161 4.23 -23.95 -10.33
N ASP A 162 4.88 -23.48 -9.25
CA ASP A 162 5.39 -24.33 -8.18
C ASP A 162 4.45 -24.22 -6.97
N PRO A 163 3.62 -25.25 -6.68
CA PRO A 163 2.72 -25.24 -5.55
C PRO A 163 3.39 -25.59 -4.20
N ALA A 164 4.63 -26.04 -4.20
CA ALA A 164 5.28 -26.52 -2.98
C ALA A 164 5.36 -25.48 -1.85
N PRO A 165 5.64 -24.17 -2.10
CA PRO A 165 5.63 -23.14 -1.06
C PRO A 165 4.23 -22.65 -0.68
N LEU A 166 3.15 -23.05 -1.38
CA LEU A 166 1.80 -22.53 -1.19
C LEU A 166 1.32 -22.52 0.27
N PRO A 167 1.49 -23.58 1.09
CA PRO A 167 1.06 -23.54 2.48
C PRO A 167 1.78 -22.48 3.32
N ALA A 168 3.08 -22.23 3.05
CA ALA A 168 3.85 -21.20 3.73
C ALA A 168 3.43 -19.79 3.29
N LEU A 169 3.21 -19.60 1.99
CA LEU A 169 2.70 -18.35 1.41
C LEU A 169 1.33 -17.99 2.00
N LEU A 170 0.39 -18.93 2.04
CA LEU A 170 -0.95 -18.70 2.60
C LEU A 170 -0.90 -18.34 4.09
N ARG A 171 -0.08 -19.04 4.88
CA ARG A 171 0.13 -18.68 6.30
C ARG A 171 0.69 -17.26 6.45
N CYS A 172 1.66 -16.90 5.62
CA CYS A 172 2.25 -15.56 5.64
C CYS A 172 1.23 -14.48 5.27
N VAL A 173 0.52 -14.66 4.15
CA VAL A 173 -0.54 -13.73 3.70
C VAL A 173 -1.60 -13.56 4.78
N HIS A 174 -2.13 -14.68 5.32
CA HIS A 174 -3.12 -14.62 6.41
C HIS A 174 -2.61 -13.84 7.62
N ALA A 175 -1.41 -14.19 8.11
CA ALA A 175 -0.84 -13.54 9.29
C ALA A 175 -0.62 -12.03 9.08
N ARG A 176 -0.15 -11.62 7.90
CA ARG A 176 0.05 -10.19 7.58
C ARG A 176 -1.27 -9.46 7.40
N THR A 177 -2.24 -10.06 6.71
CA THR A 177 -3.59 -9.49 6.59
C THR A 177 -4.25 -9.30 7.95
N ALA A 178 -4.18 -10.29 8.83
CA ALA A 178 -4.71 -10.17 10.19
C ALA A 178 -4.03 -9.04 11.00
N GLN A 179 -2.70 -8.89 10.87
CA GLN A 179 -1.97 -7.80 11.52
C GLN A 179 -2.39 -6.41 11.01
N VAL A 180 -2.59 -6.25 9.70
CA VAL A 180 -3.07 -4.99 9.11
C VAL A 180 -4.46 -4.64 9.61
N ILE A 181 -5.38 -5.62 9.64
CA ILE A 181 -6.74 -5.42 10.17
C ILE A 181 -6.69 -4.99 11.65
N GLN A 182 -5.86 -5.65 12.46
CA GLN A 182 -5.68 -5.29 13.87
C GLN A 182 -5.05 -3.89 14.03
N GLY A 183 -4.05 -3.56 13.19
CA GLY A 183 -3.42 -2.24 13.18
C GLY A 183 -4.43 -1.13 12.87
N GLN A 184 -5.24 -1.32 11.85
CA GLN A 184 -6.31 -0.38 11.48
C GLN A 184 -7.36 -0.24 12.60
N CYS A 185 -7.79 -1.33 13.22
CA CYS A 185 -8.71 -1.27 14.36
C CYS A 185 -8.10 -0.52 15.54
N SER A 186 -6.79 -0.69 15.80
CA SER A 186 -6.09 0.02 16.88
C SER A 186 -5.99 1.52 16.60
N GLU A 187 -5.72 1.92 15.34
CA GLU A 187 -5.71 3.33 14.93
C GLU A 187 -7.09 3.98 15.12
N LEU A 188 -8.15 3.33 14.64
CA LEU A 188 -9.51 3.82 14.81
C LEU A 188 -9.90 4.00 16.30
N ALA A 189 -9.46 3.09 17.17
CA ALA A 189 -9.69 3.19 18.60
C ALA A 189 -8.89 4.32 19.29
N THR A 190 -7.84 4.82 18.67
CA THR A 190 -6.97 5.87 19.23
C THR A 190 -7.23 7.26 18.65
N LYS A 191 -8.11 7.40 17.65
CA LYS A 191 -8.44 8.71 17.03
C LYS A 191 -8.86 9.79 18.05
N ASP A 192 -9.45 9.39 19.17
CA ASP A 192 -9.91 10.31 20.22
C ASP A 192 -8.96 10.35 21.44
N CYS A 193 -7.82 9.66 21.40
CA CYS A 193 -6.87 9.59 22.50
C CYS A 193 -5.59 10.33 22.12
N ALA A 194 -5.18 11.32 22.94
CA ALA A 194 -3.87 11.93 22.79
C ALA A 194 -2.77 10.87 22.99
N LEU A 195 -2.06 10.51 21.93
CA LEU A 195 -0.87 9.66 22.04
C LEU A 195 0.24 10.45 22.73
N ALA A 196 0.80 9.86 23.80
CA ALA A 196 1.85 10.49 24.59
C ALA A 196 3.25 9.98 24.27
N GLU A 197 3.38 8.87 23.51
CA GLU A 197 4.65 8.15 23.36
C GLU A 197 5.00 7.83 21.90
N VAL A 198 6.23 8.11 21.51
CA VAL A 198 6.78 7.79 20.18
C VAL A 198 6.68 6.28 19.89
N ALA A 199 6.97 5.42 20.89
CA ALA A 199 6.87 3.98 20.73
C ALA A 199 5.46 3.52 20.27
N ARG A 200 4.41 4.15 20.80
CA ARG A 200 3.04 3.84 20.41
C ARG A 200 2.73 4.31 18.98
N TYR A 201 3.26 5.47 18.58
CA TYR A 201 3.18 5.92 17.20
C TYR A 201 3.84 4.90 16.24
N GLU A 202 5.06 4.45 16.57
CA GLU A 202 5.79 3.48 15.76
C GLU A 202 5.03 2.14 15.64
N GLU A 203 4.42 1.65 16.71
CA GLU A 203 3.60 0.43 16.70
C GLU A 203 2.42 0.56 15.73
N ILE A 204 1.71 1.69 15.74
CA ILE A 204 0.57 1.95 14.84
C ILE A 204 1.04 1.98 13.38
N VAL A 205 2.13 2.72 13.11
CA VAL A 205 2.70 2.83 11.74
C VAL A 205 3.15 1.47 11.22
N VAL A 206 3.83 0.68 12.04
CA VAL A 206 4.23 -0.70 11.67
C VAL A 206 3.00 -1.53 11.35
N GLY A 207 1.97 -1.51 12.20
CA GLY A 207 0.74 -2.29 12.01
C GLY A 207 0.02 -1.92 10.71
N LYS A 208 -0.07 -0.64 10.37
CA LYS A 208 -0.77 -0.15 9.18
C LYS A 208 0.06 -0.30 7.90
N SER A 209 1.29 0.20 7.88
CA SER A 209 2.11 0.36 6.68
C SER A 209 3.25 -0.65 6.58
N GLY A 210 4.00 -0.87 7.67
CA GLY A 210 5.21 -1.70 7.67
C GLY A 210 4.94 -3.15 7.33
N VAL A 211 3.82 -3.70 7.78
CA VAL A 211 3.42 -5.10 7.53
C VAL A 211 3.19 -5.36 6.05
N LEU A 212 2.47 -4.48 5.34
CA LEU A 212 2.25 -4.63 3.89
C LEU A 212 3.49 -4.29 3.06
N LEU A 213 4.48 -3.61 3.61
CA LEU A 213 5.77 -3.37 2.96
C LEU A 213 6.73 -4.56 3.10
N SER A 214 6.60 -5.37 4.17
CA SER A 214 7.41 -6.60 4.32
C SER A 214 6.92 -7.74 3.42
N LEU A 215 5.61 -7.82 3.20
CA LEU A 215 4.97 -8.95 2.51
C LEU A 215 5.53 -9.24 1.10
N PRO A 216 5.83 -8.24 0.23
CA PRO A 216 6.45 -8.49 -1.07
C PRO A 216 7.73 -9.32 -1.00
N LEU A 217 8.63 -8.92 -0.09
CA LEU A 217 9.90 -9.62 0.10
C LEU A 217 9.69 -10.96 0.81
N GLU A 218 8.82 -11.02 1.83
CA GLU A 218 8.52 -12.27 2.54
C GLU A 218 8.01 -13.33 1.57
N LEU A 219 7.09 -13.01 0.65
CA LEU A 219 6.57 -13.97 -0.33
C LEU A 219 7.64 -14.42 -1.32
N ALA A 220 8.51 -13.51 -1.80
CA ALA A 220 9.61 -13.87 -2.68
C ALA A 220 10.60 -14.85 -2.01
N PHE A 221 10.96 -14.60 -0.76
CA PHE A 221 11.87 -15.46 0.01
C PHE A 221 11.23 -16.80 0.37
N LEU A 222 9.94 -16.84 0.69
CA LEU A 222 9.20 -18.09 0.91
C LEU A 222 9.13 -18.94 -0.37
N ALA A 223 8.87 -18.31 -1.52
CA ALA A 223 8.87 -18.98 -2.81
C ALA A 223 10.26 -19.53 -3.17
N ALA A 224 11.32 -18.81 -2.80
CA ALA A 224 12.71 -19.25 -2.95
C ALA A 224 13.18 -20.23 -1.85
N ARG A 225 12.31 -20.59 -0.89
CA ARG A 225 12.62 -21.48 0.26
C ARG A 225 13.77 -20.97 1.14
N GLN A 226 13.81 -19.67 1.37
CA GLN A 226 14.84 -18.97 2.17
C GLN A 226 14.23 -18.30 3.41
N GLU A 227 13.49 -19.05 4.20
CA GLU A 227 12.69 -18.57 5.35
C GLU A 227 13.55 -17.95 6.47
N GLN A 228 14.82 -18.32 6.56
CA GLN A 228 15.77 -17.79 7.57
C GLN A 228 15.95 -16.26 7.49
N TRP A 229 15.62 -15.64 6.36
CA TRP A 229 15.75 -14.19 6.16
C TRP A 229 14.53 -13.38 6.58
N LEU A 230 13.39 -14.03 6.87
CA LEU A 230 12.14 -13.35 7.22
C LEU A 230 12.27 -12.35 8.38
N PRO A 231 12.99 -12.64 9.49
CA PRO A 231 13.17 -11.65 10.56
C PRO A 231 13.85 -10.37 10.08
N ARG A 232 14.87 -10.50 9.22
CA ARG A 232 15.60 -9.35 8.68
C ARG A 232 14.78 -8.54 7.68
N ILE A 233 13.99 -9.20 6.85
CA ILE A 233 13.06 -8.56 5.93
C ILE A 233 12.06 -7.70 6.69
N ARG A 234 11.49 -8.23 7.77
CA ARG A 234 10.55 -7.49 8.63
C ARG A 234 11.22 -6.28 9.26
N ALA A 235 12.42 -6.46 9.80
CA ALA A 235 13.17 -5.34 10.37
C ALA A 235 13.43 -4.23 9.34
N ALA A 236 13.83 -4.59 8.11
CA ALA A 236 14.02 -3.63 7.02
C ALA A 236 12.73 -2.88 6.66
N ALA A 237 11.64 -3.62 6.45
CA ALA A 237 10.36 -3.05 6.02
C ALA A 237 9.68 -2.23 7.12
N HIS A 238 9.75 -2.65 8.39
CA HIS A 238 9.23 -1.90 9.52
C HIS A 238 9.96 -0.57 9.68
N ALA A 239 11.31 -0.61 9.69
CA ALA A 239 12.11 0.60 9.77
C ALA A 239 11.84 1.53 8.57
N PHE A 240 11.74 1.00 7.35
CA PHE A 240 11.36 1.78 6.17
C PHE A 240 9.98 2.42 6.32
N GLY A 241 8.98 1.65 6.76
CA GLY A 241 7.60 2.13 6.94
C GLY A 241 7.51 3.27 7.96
N ILE A 242 8.21 3.14 9.10
CA ILE A 242 8.27 4.20 10.12
C ILE A 242 8.94 5.44 9.55
N GLY A 243 10.11 5.31 8.93
CA GLY A 243 10.83 6.44 8.35
C GLY A 243 10.06 7.12 7.23
N TYR A 244 9.35 6.34 6.38
CA TYR A 244 8.48 6.86 5.33
C TYR A 244 7.35 7.72 5.93
N GLN A 245 6.62 7.19 6.92
CA GLN A 245 5.51 7.91 7.55
C GLN A 245 5.99 9.20 8.24
N MET A 246 7.14 9.15 8.94
CA MET A 246 7.70 10.35 9.56
C MET A 246 8.07 11.44 8.54
N VAL A 247 8.50 11.06 7.32
CA VAL A 247 8.75 12.02 6.23
C VAL A 247 7.45 12.61 5.72
N ASP A 248 6.43 11.78 5.55
CA ASP A 248 5.08 12.20 5.14
C ASP A 248 4.47 13.18 6.15
N ASP A 249 4.55 12.86 7.45
CA ASP A 249 4.11 13.71 8.56
C ASP A 249 4.82 15.08 8.61
N LEU A 250 6.11 15.13 8.24
CA LEU A 250 6.86 16.39 8.14
C LEU A 250 6.38 17.25 6.97
N GLU A 251 5.95 16.64 5.86
CA GLU A 251 5.48 17.33 4.66
C GLU A 251 4.04 17.82 4.80
N ASP A 252 3.17 17.10 5.52
CA ASP A 252 1.73 17.38 5.63
C ASP A 252 1.29 17.92 7.00
N LEU A 253 2.19 18.52 7.77
CA LEU A 253 1.96 19.00 9.13
C LEU A 253 0.71 19.90 9.27
N GLN A 254 0.44 20.77 8.29
CA GLN A 254 -0.71 21.69 8.34
C GLN A 254 -2.03 20.96 8.09
N GLY A 255 -2.05 20.02 7.16
CA GLY A 255 -3.20 19.19 6.85
C GLY A 255 -3.58 18.30 8.04
N ASP A 256 -2.60 17.62 8.60
CA ASP A 256 -2.78 16.70 9.74
C ASP A 256 -3.26 17.44 11.00
N ALA A 257 -2.70 18.62 11.26
CA ALA A 257 -3.13 19.46 12.39
C ALA A 257 -4.62 19.87 12.25
N ALA A 258 -5.07 20.19 11.03
CA ALA A 258 -6.45 20.57 10.77
C ALA A 258 -7.44 19.41 10.90
N GLN A 259 -6.99 18.18 10.59
CA GLN A 259 -7.80 16.96 10.64
C GLN A 259 -7.67 16.20 11.97
N HIS A 260 -6.83 16.65 12.91
CA HIS A 260 -6.49 15.95 14.16
C HIS A 260 -5.93 14.53 13.88
N SER A 261 -5.20 14.39 12.76
CA SER A 261 -4.56 13.14 12.37
C SER A 261 -3.33 12.84 13.21
N LEU A 262 -2.97 11.56 13.30
CA LEU A 262 -1.75 11.13 13.94
C LEU A 262 -0.54 11.66 13.18
N ASN A 263 0.30 12.49 13.85
CA ASN A 263 1.49 13.06 13.25
C ASN A 263 2.61 13.15 14.29
N ILE A 264 3.81 12.66 13.94
CA ILE A 264 4.97 12.60 14.86
C ILE A 264 5.41 13.98 15.31
N VAL A 265 5.34 15.01 14.45
CA VAL A 265 5.76 16.36 14.80
C VAL A 265 4.81 16.95 15.83
N LEU A 266 3.48 16.76 15.67
CA LEU A 266 2.47 17.21 16.63
C LEU A 266 2.65 16.51 17.98
N LEU A 267 2.95 15.20 17.97
CA LEU A 267 3.23 14.44 19.17
C LEU A 267 4.47 14.96 19.91
N LEU A 268 5.56 15.24 19.19
CA LEU A 268 6.81 15.76 19.77
C LEU A 268 6.72 17.21 20.22
N ALA A 269 5.80 18.00 19.63
CA ALA A 269 5.60 19.41 19.97
C ALA A 269 4.92 19.62 21.33
N ALA A 270 4.43 18.57 21.98
CA ALA A 270 3.83 18.68 23.32
C ALA A 270 4.82 19.27 24.34
N GLY A 271 4.65 20.56 24.68
CA GLY A 271 5.52 21.31 25.60
C GLY A 271 6.88 21.76 25.02
N ARG A 272 7.05 21.79 23.68
CA ARG A 272 8.28 22.23 23.00
C ARG A 272 7.96 23.18 21.84
N SER A 273 9.00 23.82 21.27
CA SER A 273 8.81 24.60 20.05
C SER A 273 8.58 23.68 18.85
N PRO A 274 7.75 24.10 17.87
CA PRO A 274 7.50 23.33 16.65
C PRO A 274 8.78 23.02 15.87
N GLU A 275 9.75 23.93 15.85
CA GLU A 275 11.03 23.76 15.15
C GLU A 275 11.85 22.63 15.78
N LEU A 276 11.95 22.59 17.11
CA LEU A 276 12.65 21.52 17.83
C LEU A 276 11.96 20.17 17.65
N ALA A 277 10.63 20.15 17.60
CA ALA A 277 9.87 18.93 17.33
C ALA A 277 10.12 18.42 15.90
N ALA A 278 10.10 19.29 14.91
CA ALA A 278 10.41 18.94 13.52
C ALA A 278 11.85 18.43 13.37
N ASP A 279 12.83 19.08 14.01
CA ASP A 279 14.22 18.61 13.97
C ASP A 279 14.39 17.24 14.61
N GLN A 280 13.70 16.97 15.71
CA GLN A 280 13.69 15.65 16.34
C GLN A 280 13.02 14.59 15.42
N ALA A 281 11.90 14.93 14.79
CA ALA A 281 11.22 14.06 13.82
C ALA A 281 12.14 13.72 12.63
N ARG A 282 12.88 14.72 12.08
CA ARG A 282 13.88 14.48 11.01
C ARG A 282 14.98 13.51 11.46
N GLN A 283 15.49 13.66 12.68
CA GLN A 283 16.52 12.75 13.21
C GLN A 283 16.00 11.32 13.36
N LEU A 284 14.79 11.13 13.90
CA LEU A 284 14.15 9.83 14.02
C LEU A 284 13.89 9.21 12.65
N ALA A 285 13.29 9.94 11.70
CA ALA A 285 13.05 9.48 10.35
C ALA A 285 14.34 9.00 9.67
N ARG A 286 15.40 9.79 9.77
CA ARG A 286 16.71 9.42 9.24
C ARG A 286 17.27 8.16 9.88
N GLY A 287 17.21 8.03 11.21
CA GLY A 287 17.67 6.85 11.92
C GLY A 287 16.95 5.56 11.46
N HIS A 288 15.64 5.61 11.32
CA HIS A 288 14.86 4.50 10.80
C HIS A 288 15.20 4.16 9.35
N LEU A 289 15.34 5.15 8.46
CA LEU A 289 15.70 4.92 7.07
C LEU A 289 17.12 4.33 6.92
N GLU A 290 18.09 4.79 7.71
CA GLU A 290 19.45 4.23 7.74
C GLU A 290 19.45 2.77 8.27
N ALA A 291 18.62 2.47 9.27
CA ALA A 291 18.43 1.10 9.74
C ALA A 291 17.80 0.21 8.68
N ALA A 292 16.80 0.72 7.95
CA ALA A 292 16.17 0.01 6.82
C ALA A 292 17.19 -0.35 5.74
N ILE A 293 18.05 0.60 5.36
CA ILE A 293 19.15 0.38 4.41
C ILE A 293 20.07 -0.73 4.90
N GLY A 294 20.55 -0.66 6.16
CA GLY A 294 21.45 -1.68 6.72
C GLY A 294 20.85 -3.08 6.76
N HIS A 295 19.54 -3.20 7.03
CA HIS A 295 18.85 -4.49 6.99
C HIS A 295 18.62 -4.98 5.56
N ALA A 296 18.22 -4.10 4.63
CA ALA A 296 17.92 -4.46 3.25
C ALA A 296 19.21 -4.86 2.47
N ASP A 297 20.30 -4.12 2.63
CA ASP A 297 21.59 -4.41 1.98
C ASP A 297 22.20 -5.74 2.41
N ALA A 298 21.89 -6.21 3.62
CA ALA A 298 22.35 -7.49 4.11
C ALA A 298 21.55 -8.70 3.56
N LEU A 299 20.50 -8.47 2.76
CA LEU A 299 19.75 -9.54 2.11
C LEU A 299 20.55 -10.14 0.94
N PRO A 300 20.47 -11.47 0.72
CA PRO A 300 21.26 -12.13 -0.32
C PRO A 300 20.87 -11.65 -1.73
N ASN A 301 21.81 -11.81 -2.65
CA ASN A 301 21.62 -11.54 -4.09
C ASN A 301 21.08 -10.13 -4.41
N LYS A 302 21.27 -9.17 -3.51
CA LYS A 302 20.71 -7.81 -3.62
C LYS A 302 19.17 -7.77 -3.67
N ALA A 303 18.49 -8.77 -3.11
CA ALA A 303 17.03 -8.83 -3.13
C ALA A 303 16.36 -7.64 -2.39
N GLY A 304 17.09 -6.94 -1.53
CA GLY A 304 16.64 -5.73 -0.84
C GLY A 304 16.99 -4.41 -1.54
N SER A 305 17.75 -4.41 -2.65
CA SER A 305 18.33 -3.19 -3.21
C SER A 305 17.30 -2.15 -3.63
N LEU A 306 16.13 -2.56 -4.14
CA LEU A 306 15.06 -1.62 -4.48
C LEU A 306 14.49 -0.91 -3.22
N LEU A 307 14.38 -1.62 -2.09
CA LEU A 307 13.99 -1.01 -0.81
C LEU A 307 15.07 -0.03 -0.33
N THR A 308 16.33 -0.38 -0.49
CA THR A 308 17.49 0.48 -0.22
C THR A 308 17.44 1.76 -1.06
N GLU A 309 17.16 1.66 -2.36
CA GLU A 309 17.01 2.82 -3.25
C GLU A 309 15.89 3.76 -2.80
N PHE A 310 14.74 3.21 -2.44
CA PHE A 310 13.63 4.00 -1.91
C PHE A 310 13.99 4.69 -0.59
N ALA A 311 14.66 3.99 0.33
CA ALA A 311 15.11 4.56 1.59
C ALA A 311 16.13 5.70 1.38
N PHE A 312 17.09 5.55 0.47
CA PHE A 312 18.04 6.60 0.12
C PHE A 312 17.36 7.84 -0.48
N ALA A 313 16.33 7.66 -1.32
CA ALA A 313 15.57 8.78 -1.85
C ALA A 313 14.86 9.56 -0.73
N LEU A 314 14.29 8.86 0.27
CA LEU A 314 13.66 9.50 1.43
C LEU A 314 14.69 10.19 2.33
N VAL A 315 15.87 9.61 2.59
CA VAL A 315 16.95 10.27 3.35
C VAL A 315 17.36 11.61 2.73
N LYS A 316 17.34 11.69 1.38
CA LYS A 316 17.60 12.98 0.69
C LYS A 316 16.47 13.99 0.92
N ARG A 317 15.20 13.52 0.89
CA ARG A 317 14.02 14.38 1.14
C ARG A 317 14.01 14.92 2.56
N VAL A 318 14.32 14.11 3.57
CA VAL A 318 14.43 14.57 4.99
C VAL A 318 15.35 15.78 5.16
N LYS A 319 16.35 15.95 4.30
CA LYS A 319 17.29 17.10 4.37
C LYS A 319 16.71 18.38 3.75
N SER A 320 15.66 18.26 2.94
CA SER A 320 15.07 19.39 2.20
C SER A 320 13.73 19.86 2.76
N VAL A 321 13.15 19.11 3.67
CA VAL A 321 11.93 19.41 4.43
C VAL A 321 12.34 19.89 5.84
#